data_0ee49b73e5f3cb7d14fb45678aa809dc
#
_entry.id   0ee49b73e5f3cb7d14fb45678aa809dc
#
_cell.length_a   1.000
_cell.length_b   1.000
_cell.length_c   1.000
_cell.angle_alpha   90.00
_cell.angle_beta   90.00
_cell.angle_gamma   90.00
#
_symmetry.space_group_name_H-M   'P 1'
#
loop_
_entity.id
_entity.type
_entity.pdbx_description
1 polymer ?
#
loop_
_entity_poly.entity_id
_entity_poly.type
_entity_poly.pdbx_seq_one_letter_code
_entity_poly.pdbx_strand_id
1 'polypeptide(L)'
;MRINKWVPIVLAINIGALCFALYVAITYQHQNNIVLSEQPITDYSILKVDGGGHKLHSMVKIAYAGKDYNVGIDRKLYKNIEKAKFFYDKQHDTVFEKDYLCMRHVVCFFVPFAFSLLLWRYPEVRKYKATRKDIL
;
A
#
# COMPACT_ATOMS: atom_id res chain seq x y z
N MET A 1 30.15 -6.95 -26.10
CA MET A 1 29.66 -7.46 -24.82
C MET A 1 28.13 -7.60 -24.87
N ARG A 2 27.62 -8.80 -24.89
CA ARG A 2 26.16 -8.99 -24.88
C ARG A 2 25.66 -8.90 -23.44
N ILE A 3 25.04 -7.79 -23.09
CA ILE A 3 24.37 -7.64 -21.81
C ILE A 3 23.10 -8.50 -21.86
N ASN A 4 22.94 -9.38 -20.85
CA ASN A 4 21.73 -10.16 -20.73
C ASN A 4 20.55 -9.23 -20.44
N LYS A 5 19.62 -9.12 -21.40
CA LYS A 5 18.45 -8.25 -21.32
C LYS A 5 17.54 -8.53 -20.11
N TRP A 6 17.64 -9.73 -19.53
CA TRP A 6 16.83 -10.11 -18.38
C TRP A 6 17.30 -9.50 -17.07
N VAL A 7 18.62 -9.24 -16.94
CA VAL A 7 19.18 -8.67 -15.71
C VAL A 7 18.62 -7.29 -15.36
N PRO A 8 18.59 -6.31 -16.29
CA PRO A 8 17.99 -5.02 -15.98
C PRO A 8 16.49 -5.10 -15.74
N ILE A 9 15.77 -6.01 -16.43
CA ILE A 9 14.34 -6.21 -16.24
C ILE A 9 14.05 -6.74 -14.83
N VAL A 10 14.77 -7.78 -14.40
CA VAL A 10 14.61 -8.35 -13.05
C VAL A 10 14.99 -7.33 -11.98
N LEU A 11 16.05 -6.58 -12.20
CA LEU A 11 16.49 -5.52 -11.28
C LEU A 11 15.41 -4.43 -11.15
N ALA A 12 14.82 -4.01 -12.26
CA ALA A 12 13.74 -3.02 -12.27
C ALA A 12 12.52 -3.52 -11.49
N ILE A 13 12.14 -4.78 -11.66
CA ILE A 13 11.03 -5.41 -10.93
C ILE A 13 11.32 -5.42 -9.42
N ASN A 14 12.53 -5.83 -9.03
CA ASN A 14 12.93 -5.87 -7.62
C ASN A 14 12.90 -4.49 -6.99
N ILE A 15 13.45 -3.47 -7.65
CA ILE A 15 13.48 -2.10 -7.16
C ILE A 15 12.05 -1.55 -7.05
N GLY A 16 11.22 -1.75 -8.08
CA GLY A 16 9.84 -1.29 -8.09
C GLY A 16 9.02 -1.91 -6.96
N ALA A 17 9.13 -3.23 -6.76
CA ALA A 17 8.43 -3.94 -5.69
C ALA A 17 8.90 -3.47 -4.31
N LEU A 18 10.21 -3.27 -4.12
CA LEU A 18 10.76 -2.78 -2.86
C LEU A 18 10.30 -1.34 -2.57
N CYS A 19 10.35 -0.45 -3.55
CA CYS A 19 9.89 0.93 -3.38
C CYS A 19 8.42 0.99 -2.99
N PHE A 20 7.59 0.17 -3.63
CA PHE A 20 6.17 0.11 -3.33
C PHE A 20 5.91 -0.42 -1.91
N ALA A 21 6.61 -1.49 -1.51
CA ALA A 21 6.49 -2.05 -0.16
C ALA A 21 6.93 -1.05 0.91
N LEU A 22 8.03 -0.33 0.67
CA LEU A 22 8.50 0.72 1.58
C LEU A 22 7.51 1.89 1.67
N TYR A 23 6.93 2.29 0.56
CA TYR A 23 5.90 3.34 0.54
C TYR A 23 4.72 2.96 1.43
N VAL A 24 4.21 1.74 1.30
CA VAL A 24 3.10 1.25 2.12
C VAL A 24 3.48 1.18 3.59
N ALA A 25 4.69 0.71 3.91
CA ALA A 25 5.19 0.62 5.28
C ALA A 25 5.31 2.01 5.93
N ILE A 26 5.84 2.99 5.20
CA ILE A 26 5.98 4.36 5.68
C ILE A 26 4.59 4.99 5.91
N THR A 27 3.67 4.79 4.98
CA THR A 27 2.29 5.28 5.10
C THR A 27 1.60 4.67 6.32
N TYR A 28 1.75 3.37 6.53
CA TYR A 28 1.20 2.68 7.70
C TYR A 28 1.76 3.27 9.00
N GLN A 29 3.08 3.45 9.08
CA GLN A 29 3.72 4.01 10.27
C GLN A 29 3.24 5.43 10.55
N HIS A 30 3.13 6.25 9.52
CA HIS A 30 2.62 7.61 9.63
C HIS A 30 1.19 7.65 10.15
N GLN A 31 0.30 6.85 9.57
CA GLN A 31 -1.09 6.75 10.02
C GLN A 31 -1.20 6.20 11.44
N ASN A 32 -0.40 5.20 11.78
CA ASN A 32 -0.39 4.62 13.12
C ASN A 32 0.05 5.65 14.18
N ASN A 33 1.03 6.49 13.86
CA ASN A 33 1.47 7.57 14.75
C ASN A 33 0.34 8.58 14.98
N ILE A 34 -0.44 8.92 13.97
CA ILE A 34 -1.60 9.79 14.10
C ILE A 34 -2.66 9.15 15.00
N VAL A 35 -2.96 7.88 14.80
CA VAL A 35 -3.93 7.14 15.60
C VAL A 35 -3.54 7.12 17.09
N LEU A 36 -2.25 7.00 17.38
CA LEU A 36 -1.75 6.97 18.76
C LEU A 36 -1.68 8.36 19.43
N SER A 37 -1.47 9.42 18.65
CA SER A 37 -1.24 10.76 19.16
C SER A 37 -2.47 11.67 19.11
N GLU A 38 -3.40 11.42 18.21
CA GLU A 38 -4.57 12.26 18.00
C GLU A 38 -5.86 11.50 18.29
N GLN A 39 -6.94 12.26 18.52
CA GLN A 39 -8.27 11.69 18.70
C GLN A 39 -9.00 11.60 17.37
N PRO A 40 -9.97 10.67 17.22
CA PRO A 40 -10.81 10.60 16.03
C PRO A 40 -11.56 11.90 15.81
N ILE A 41 -11.78 12.26 14.54
CA ILE A 41 -12.60 13.41 14.21
C ILE A 41 -14.07 13.13 14.56
N THR A 42 -14.76 14.15 15.07
CA THR A 42 -16.18 14.04 15.46
C THR A 42 -17.09 14.93 14.61
N ASP A 43 -16.55 16.05 14.12
CA ASP A 43 -17.31 17.05 13.36
C ASP A 43 -17.31 16.77 11.86
N TYR A 44 -17.83 15.62 11.47
CA TYR A 44 -17.97 15.25 10.08
C TYR A 44 -19.38 14.75 9.77
N SER A 45 -19.77 14.86 8.51
CA SER A 45 -21.03 14.30 8.01
C SER A 45 -20.75 13.31 6.87
N ILE A 46 -21.50 12.21 6.86
CA ILE A 46 -21.42 11.20 5.80
C ILE A 46 -22.31 11.64 4.65
N LEU A 47 -21.70 11.87 3.48
CA LEU A 47 -22.43 12.29 2.28
C LEU A 47 -22.89 11.10 1.44
N LYS A 48 -22.04 10.09 1.27
CA LYS A 48 -22.31 8.91 0.47
C LYS A 48 -21.52 7.72 0.98
N VAL A 49 -22.16 6.56 1.00
CA VAL A 49 -21.50 5.28 1.31
C VAL A 49 -21.60 4.39 0.07
N ASP A 50 -20.46 3.94 -0.44
CA ASP A 50 -20.40 3.05 -1.58
C ASP A 50 -19.86 1.70 -1.13
N GLY A 51 -20.65 0.64 -1.23
CA GLY A 51 -20.25 -0.70 -0.83
C GLY A 51 -19.26 -1.38 -1.77
N GLY A 52 -19.02 -0.77 -2.93
CA GLY A 52 -18.19 -1.39 -3.97
C GLY A 52 -18.79 -2.66 -4.55
N GLY A 53 -18.41 -3.02 -5.76
CA GLY A 53 -18.71 -4.32 -6.35
C GLY A 53 -17.68 -5.37 -5.93
N HIS A 54 -17.69 -6.54 -6.55
CA HIS A 54 -16.73 -7.62 -6.27
C HIS A 54 -15.26 -7.23 -6.45
N LYS A 55 -14.99 -6.17 -7.22
CA LYS A 55 -13.63 -5.71 -7.57
C LYS A 55 -13.24 -4.37 -6.94
N LEU A 56 -14.19 -3.64 -6.34
CA LEU A 56 -13.95 -2.31 -5.79
C LEU A 56 -13.98 -2.34 -4.27
N HIS A 57 -13.10 -1.55 -3.66
CA HIS A 57 -13.10 -1.36 -2.22
C HIS A 57 -14.31 -0.53 -1.80
N SER A 58 -14.84 -0.80 -0.61
CA SER A 58 -15.87 0.04 -0.02
C SER A 58 -15.30 1.42 0.29
N MET A 59 -16.03 2.47 -0.05
CA MET A 59 -15.61 3.86 0.15
C MET A 59 -16.73 4.67 0.77
N VAL A 60 -16.35 5.66 1.56
CA VAL A 60 -17.26 6.63 2.17
C VAL A 60 -16.83 8.02 1.77
N LYS A 61 -17.78 8.82 1.31
CA LYS A 61 -17.56 10.25 1.10
C LYS A 61 -18.04 11.00 2.33
N ILE A 62 -17.13 11.71 2.99
CA ILE A 62 -17.43 12.51 4.18
C ILE A 62 -17.13 13.98 3.92
N ALA A 63 -17.89 14.85 4.57
CA ALA A 63 -17.61 16.28 4.63
C ALA A 63 -16.98 16.61 5.97
N TYR A 64 -15.80 17.20 5.96
CA TYR A 64 -15.06 17.61 7.13
C TYR A 64 -14.36 18.94 6.87
N ALA A 65 -14.46 19.88 7.80
CA ALA A 65 -13.81 21.18 7.73
C ALA A 65 -14.06 21.93 6.40
N GLY A 66 -15.27 21.82 5.84
CA GLY A 66 -15.67 22.49 4.60
C GLY A 66 -15.19 21.82 3.32
N LYS A 67 -14.57 20.64 3.39
CA LYS A 67 -14.11 19.85 2.25
C LYS A 67 -14.71 18.47 2.24
N ASP A 68 -14.80 17.88 1.06
CA ASP A 68 -15.25 16.50 0.88
C ASP A 68 -14.02 15.59 0.75
N TYR A 69 -14.03 14.46 1.48
CA TYR A 69 -12.97 13.48 1.46
C TYR A 69 -13.51 12.10 1.11
N ASN A 70 -12.81 11.39 0.24
CA ASN A 70 -13.10 9.99 -0.05
C ASN A 70 -12.23 9.11 0.83
N VAL A 71 -12.86 8.27 1.65
CA VAL A 71 -12.18 7.41 2.62
C VAL A 71 -12.44 5.96 2.29
N GLY A 72 -11.37 5.16 2.14
CA GLY A 72 -11.49 3.72 2.01
C GLY A 72 -11.87 3.09 3.35
N ILE A 73 -12.80 2.15 3.34
CA ILE A 73 -13.22 1.41 4.52
C ILE A 73 -13.20 -0.10 4.25
N ASP A 74 -13.09 -0.90 5.31
CA ASP A 74 -13.24 -2.34 5.22
C ASP A 74 -14.72 -2.70 4.99
N ARG A 75 -14.97 -3.78 4.26
CA ARG A 75 -16.33 -4.30 4.01
C ARG A 75 -17.13 -4.53 5.29
N LYS A 76 -16.47 -4.92 6.36
CA LYS A 76 -17.11 -5.11 7.66
C LYS A 76 -17.70 -3.81 8.20
N LEU A 77 -17.02 -2.69 7.96
CA LEU A 77 -17.48 -1.37 8.40
C LEU A 77 -18.58 -0.80 7.51
N TYR A 78 -18.69 -1.24 6.27
CA TYR A 78 -19.78 -0.82 5.39
C TYR A 78 -21.16 -1.11 6.00
N LYS A 79 -21.30 -2.25 6.66
CA LYS A 79 -22.55 -2.63 7.35
C LYS A 79 -22.76 -1.92 8.69
N ASN A 80 -21.68 -1.50 9.34
CA ASN A 80 -21.67 -0.85 10.65
C ASN A 80 -20.81 0.41 10.62
N ILE A 81 -21.15 1.36 9.77
CA ILE A 81 -20.38 2.59 9.57
C ILE A 81 -20.27 3.43 10.85
N GLU A 82 -21.20 3.29 11.77
CA GLU A 82 -21.18 3.97 13.06
C GLU A 82 -19.98 3.60 13.93
N LYS A 83 -19.41 2.42 13.71
CA LYS A 83 -18.22 1.93 14.42
C LYS A 83 -16.91 2.41 13.79
N ALA A 84 -16.95 3.01 12.61
CA ALA A 84 -15.76 3.52 11.94
C ALA A 84 -15.22 4.74 12.67
N LYS A 85 -13.91 4.77 12.87
CA LYS A 85 -13.20 5.92 13.46
C LYS A 85 -12.31 6.54 12.40
N PHE A 86 -12.55 7.81 12.11
CA PHE A 86 -11.82 8.55 11.10
C PHE A 86 -10.81 9.49 11.75
N PHE A 87 -9.63 9.61 11.13
CA PHE A 87 -8.55 10.49 11.57
C PHE A 87 -8.18 11.42 10.43
N TYR A 88 -7.80 12.64 10.77
CA TYR A 88 -7.34 13.62 9.80
C TYR A 88 -5.81 13.70 9.79
N ASP A 89 -5.23 13.57 8.59
CA ASP A 89 -3.81 13.72 8.35
C ASP A 89 -3.54 15.13 7.84
N LYS A 90 -2.98 15.97 8.68
CA LYS A 90 -2.66 17.37 8.35
C LYS A 90 -1.57 17.50 7.29
N GLN A 91 -0.62 16.58 7.29
CA GLN A 91 0.53 16.62 6.37
C GLN A 91 0.11 16.38 4.92
N HIS A 92 -0.82 15.47 4.69
CA HIS A 92 -1.29 15.10 3.36
C HIS A 92 -2.68 15.67 3.02
N ASP A 93 -3.32 16.36 3.96
CA ASP A 93 -4.70 16.85 3.85
C ASP A 93 -5.65 15.73 3.40
N THR A 94 -5.62 14.62 4.13
CA THR A 94 -6.46 13.45 3.88
C THR A 94 -7.13 12.96 5.16
N VAL A 95 -8.22 12.25 4.99
CA VAL A 95 -8.93 11.56 6.07
C VAL A 95 -8.84 10.07 5.81
N PHE A 96 -8.53 9.30 6.84
CA PHE A 96 -8.41 7.85 6.75
C PHE A 96 -9.15 7.17 7.90
N GLU A 97 -9.56 5.93 7.67
CA GLU A 97 -10.17 5.08 8.68
C GLU A 97 -9.09 4.31 9.44
N LYS A 98 -9.27 4.17 10.76
CA LYS A 98 -8.28 3.57 11.67
C LYS A 98 -7.78 2.19 11.25
N ASP A 99 -8.67 1.32 10.82
CA ASP A 99 -8.37 -0.09 10.59
C ASP A 99 -8.19 -0.44 9.10
N TYR A 100 -8.30 0.56 8.20
CA TYR A 100 -8.20 0.33 6.77
C TYR A 100 -6.82 -0.21 6.36
N LEU A 101 -5.76 0.41 6.85
CA LEU A 101 -4.40 -0.05 6.63
C LEU A 101 -3.86 -0.65 7.93
N CYS A 102 -3.59 -1.95 7.90
CA CYS A 102 -3.06 -2.66 9.06
C CYS A 102 -1.72 -3.34 8.73
N MET A 103 -1.03 -3.82 9.76
CA MET A 103 0.26 -4.52 9.61
C MET A 103 0.17 -5.70 8.63
N ARG A 104 -0.97 -6.38 8.59
CA ARG A 104 -1.21 -7.47 7.65
C ARG A 104 -1.05 -7.02 6.19
N HIS A 105 -1.56 -5.84 5.84
CA HIS A 105 -1.40 -5.28 4.50
C HIS A 105 0.07 -4.98 4.19
N VAL A 106 0.80 -4.43 5.14
CA VAL A 106 2.24 -4.16 4.98
C VAL A 106 3.00 -5.44 4.67
N VAL A 107 2.78 -6.49 5.44
CA VAL A 107 3.40 -7.81 5.22
C VAL A 107 3.04 -8.35 3.84
N CYS A 108 1.76 -8.26 3.44
CA CYS A 108 1.31 -8.73 2.12
C CYS A 108 2.00 -8.01 0.97
N PHE A 109 2.37 -6.75 1.11
CA PHE A 109 3.09 -6.02 0.06
C PHE A 109 4.58 -6.37 -0.01
N PHE A 110 5.17 -6.90 1.06
CA PHE A 110 6.53 -7.43 1.02
C PHE A 110 6.62 -8.81 0.36
N VAL A 111 5.54 -9.57 0.32
CA VAL A 111 5.50 -10.91 -0.32
C VAL A 111 5.85 -10.83 -1.82
N PRO A 112 5.25 -9.94 -2.63
CA PRO A 112 5.66 -9.80 -4.04
C PRO A 112 7.13 -9.46 -4.21
N PHE A 113 7.70 -8.65 -3.33
CA PHE A 113 9.14 -8.36 -3.35
C PHE A 113 9.97 -9.62 -3.10
N ALA A 114 9.62 -10.40 -2.09
CA ALA A 114 10.30 -11.67 -1.80
C ALA A 114 10.22 -12.64 -2.98
N PHE A 115 9.05 -12.77 -3.61
CA PHE A 115 8.90 -13.60 -4.80
C PHE A 115 9.71 -13.06 -5.98
N SER A 116 9.83 -11.75 -6.13
CA SER A 116 10.61 -11.15 -7.21
C SER A 116 12.11 -11.49 -7.10
N LEU A 117 12.62 -11.72 -5.88
CA LEU A 117 14.01 -12.16 -5.67
C LEU A 117 14.25 -13.56 -6.23
N LEU A 118 13.24 -14.42 -6.33
CA LEU A 118 13.36 -15.74 -6.92
C LEU A 118 13.61 -15.69 -8.42
N LEU A 119 13.31 -14.59 -9.08
CA LEU A 119 13.61 -14.40 -10.51
C LEU A 119 15.13 -14.47 -10.80
N TRP A 120 15.97 -14.17 -9.81
CA TRP A 120 17.43 -14.32 -9.94
C TRP A 120 17.87 -15.77 -10.03
N ARG A 121 17.04 -16.73 -9.65
CA ARG A 121 17.29 -18.16 -9.83
C ARG A 121 16.92 -18.67 -11.22
N TYR A 122 16.24 -17.86 -12.02
CA TYR A 122 15.83 -18.26 -13.35
C TYR A 122 17.06 -18.55 -14.22
N PRO A 123 17.07 -19.67 -14.99
CA PRO A 123 18.27 -20.12 -15.73
C PRO A 123 18.83 -19.05 -16.66
N GLU A 124 17.99 -18.29 -17.33
CA GLU A 124 18.41 -17.23 -18.27
C GLU A 124 19.18 -16.11 -17.56
N VAL A 125 18.77 -15.73 -16.36
CA VAL A 125 19.43 -14.69 -15.56
C VAL A 125 20.71 -15.24 -14.94
N ARG A 126 20.68 -16.50 -14.52
CA ARG A 126 21.83 -17.17 -13.87
C ARG A 126 22.99 -17.40 -14.83
N LYS A 127 22.73 -17.74 -16.08
CA LYS A 127 23.77 -17.93 -17.12
C LYS A 127 24.67 -16.70 -17.27
N TYR A 128 24.11 -15.50 -17.11
CA TYR A 128 24.90 -14.27 -17.18
C TYR A 128 25.96 -14.16 -16.09
N LYS A 129 25.64 -14.57 -14.86
CA LYS A 129 26.59 -14.55 -13.75
C LYS A 129 27.74 -15.56 -13.94
N ALA A 130 27.44 -16.73 -14.48
CA ALA A 130 28.42 -17.74 -14.79
C ALA A 130 29.45 -17.25 -15.85
N THR A 131 28.94 -16.67 -16.94
CA THR A 131 29.75 -16.13 -18.02
C THR A 131 30.69 -15.03 -17.55
N ARG A 132 30.26 -14.20 -16.58
CA ARG A 132 31.11 -13.15 -16.03
C ARG A 132 32.28 -13.71 -15.15
N LYS A 133 32.05 -14.81 -14.46
CA LYS A 133 33.11 -15.47 -13.69
C LYS A 133 34.16 -16.12 -14.57
N ASP A 134 33.75 -16.63 -15.74
CA ASP A 134 34.66 -17.30 -16.67
C ASP A 134 35.54 -16.30 -17.44
N ILE A 135 35.19 -15.01 -17.46
CA ILE A 135 35.99 -13.95 -18.10
C ILE A 135 37.00 -13.33 -17.13
N LEU A 136 36.83 -13.52 -15.84
CA LEU A 136 37.75 -13.05 -14.81
C LEU A 136 38.67 -14.16 -14.32
#